data_706d41e252a499b43fb71c2d5c2fff8e
#
_entry.id   706d41e252a499b43fb71c2d5c2fff8e
#
_cell.length_a   1.000
_cell.length_b   1.000
_cell.length_c   1.000
_cell.angle_alpha   90.00
_cell.angle_beta   90.00
_cell.angle_gamma   90.00
#
_symmetry.space_group_name_H-M   'P 1'
#
loop_
_entity.id
_entity.type
_entity.pdbx_description
1 polymer ?
#
loop_
_entity_poly.entity_id
_entity_poly.type
_entity_poly.pdbx_seq_one_letter_code
_entity_poly.pdbx_strand_id
1 'polypeptide(L)'
;AKLTGCMLLVTFDELDRSKLDLIASASPDILVLDGNFSRKPFFNVRWDYAAAAYRLVCWLTQLGHRNFVYINEDFSPDKNLIVFSGFQRQILQMHLPLNPVQIVMDAGSDPHVWSHLPEIVRKNNISAIFCTSDRTAVQAADHLLQAGLRIPDDISIAALSVDEPPQHPVYQFTRVGFRSDMLAGSLPALMSAPVDRRELLVPITDVIPGNTTAAPKYDPSVKRLALALILKDHPTYRVVRAGFLNAVQHLGYQAEVVGISDTDEAAFRSVCLSLLDQNVDGVVMWLPDIIRKLSAVGIQVVCPHSLCADGEAYGLRANIAAAPEQIARDVVAFLAEKLAGRHGVIAVSQSSDNAQENAVTRELIRLARSSLPHVVINADLRFTEHMEKNKQLVMDYMKKTPDLLGAYTTAGAACACWAAAK
;
A
#
# COMPACT_ATOMS: atom_id res chain seq x y z
N ALA A 1 -26.15 26.78 41.18
CA ALA A 1 -27.09 27.24 40.14
C ALA A 1 -26.94 26.33 38.93
N LYS A 2 -28.01 25.68 38.49
CA LYS A 2 -28.01 24.92 37.22
C LYS A 2 -27.98 25.92 36.08
N LEU A 3 -27.00 25.81 35.20
CA LEU A 3 -26.96 26.55 33.95
C LEU A 3 -28.13 26.14 33.06
N THR A 4 -28.91 27.11 32.64
CA THR A 4 -29.94 26.91 31.62
C THR A 4 -29.35 27.22 30.25
N GLY A 5 -28.69 26.24 29.66
CA GLY A 5 -28.06 26.39 28.35
C GLY A 5 -26.99 25.35 28.09
N CYS A 6 -26.49 25.33 26.87
CA CYS A 6 -25.38 24.45 26.50
C CYS A 6 -24.05 25.05 26.94
N MET A 7 -23.20 24.22 27.49
CA MET A 7 -21.81 24.59 27.83
C MET A 7 -20.92 24.13 26.67
N LEU A 8 -20.10 25.05 26.15
CA LEU A 8 -19.02 24.70 25.23
C LEU A 8 -17.76 24.34 26.03
N LEU A 9 -17.28 23.15 25.85
CA LEU A 9 -16.02 22.67 26.39
C LEU A 9 -15.03 22.49 25.24
N VAL A 10 -13.95 23.26 25.28
CA VAL A 10 -12.85 23.11 24.34
C VAL A 10 -11.74 22.35 25.10
N THR A 11 -11.37 21.17 24.62
CA THR A 11 -10.34 20.37 25.26
C THR A 11 -9.13 20.25 24.35
N PHE A 12 -7.99 20.63 24.90
CA PHE A 12 -6.69 20.45 24.27
C PHE A 12 -5.92 19.26 24.90
N ASP A 13 -6.38 18.80 26.06
CA ASP A 13 -5.76 17.74 26.86
C ASP A 13 -6.78 16.73 27.36
N GLU A 14 -6.29 15.58 27.82
CA GLU A 14 -7.09 14.58 28.52
C GLU A 14 -7.66 15.18 29.82
N LEU A 15 -8.97 15.32 29.84
CA LEU A 15 -9.66 15.68 31.09
C LEU A 15 -9.77 14.45 31.98
N ASP A 16 -9.29 14.57 33.22
CA ASP A 16 -9.48 13.57 34.25
C ASP A 16 -10.99 13.28 34.47
N ARG A 17 -11.31 12.00 34.65
CA ARG A 17 -12.66 11.49 34.82
C ARG A 17 -13.46 12.22 35.92
N SER A 18 -12.79 12.58 37.00
CA SER A 18 -13.40 13.32 38.11
C SER A 18 -13.85 14.74 37.70
N LYS A 19 -13.07 15.41 36.85
CA LYS A 19 -13.42 16.72 36.29
C LYS A 19 -14.57 16.64 35.30
N LEU A 20 -14.62 15.58 34.47
CA LEU A 20 -15.72 15.35 33.58
C LEU A 20 -17.04 15.09 34.29
N ASP A 21 -17.03 14.32 35.38
CA ASP A 21 -18.21 14.07 36.22
C ASP A 21 -18.72 15.35 36.89
N LEU A 22 -17.80 16.20 37.33
CA LEU A 22 -18.14 17.52 37.90
C LEU A 22 -18.80 18.44 36.83
N ILE A 23 -18.21 18.51 35.65
CA ILE A 23 -18.74 19.30 34.54
C ILE A 23 -20.11 18.74 34.09
N ALA A 24 -20.25 17.43 33.98
CA ALA A 24 -21.50 16.77 33.65
C ALA A 24 -22.63 17.02 34.64
N SER A 25 -22.28 17.26 35.92
CA SER A 25 -23.26 17.63 36.94
C SER A 25 -23.74 19.07 36.87
N ALA A 26 -22.96 19.92 36.20
CA ALA A 26 -23.22 21.37 36.14
C ALA A 26 -24.15 21.81 34.99
N SER A 27 -24.20 21.03 33.91
CA SER A 27 -25.01 21.35 32.74
C SER A 27 -25.69 20.11 32.15
N PRO A 28 -26.94 20.20 31.67
CA PRO A 28 -27.64 19.10 31.02
C PRO A 28 -27.11 18.77 29.63
N ASP A 29 -26.49 19.75 28.95
CA ASP A 29 -25.97 19.61 27.60
C ASP A 29 -24.58 20.24 27.52
N ILE A 30 -23.60 19.44 27.11
CA ILE A 30 -22.21 19.86 27.00
C ILE A 30 -21.71 19.54 25.60
N LEU A 31 -21.37 20.57 24.85
CA LEU A 31 -20.71 20.45 23.56
C LEU A 31 -19.21 20.35 23.79
N VAL A 32 -18.60 19.28 23.33
CA VAL A 32 -17.15 19.08 23.40
C VAL A 32 -16.57 19.25 22.01
N LEU A 33 -15.73 20.26 21.84
CA LEU A 33 -15.00 20.47 20.62
C LEU A 33 -13.70 19.67 20.66
N ASP A 34 -13.53 18.86 19.62
CA ASP A 34 -12.33 18.05 19.40
C ASP A 34 -12.03 16.98 20.48
N GLY A 35 -13.05 16.64 21.26
CA GLY A 35 -12.98 15.56 22.26
C GLY A 35 -13.68 14.28 21.78
N ASN A 36 -13.40 13.17 22.45
CA ASN A 36 -14.04 11.88 22.22
C ASN A 36 -14.61 11.32 23.52
N PHE A 37 -15.78 11.82 23.93
CA PHE A 37 -16.43 11.37 25.15
C PHE A 37 -17.69 10.57 24.83
N SER A 38 -17.66 9.27 25.08
CA SER A 38 -18.78 8.36 24.79
C SER A 38 -19.95 8.46 25.78
N ARG A 39 -19.87 9.35 26.80
CA ARG A 39 -20.87 9.49 27.87
C ARG A 39 -21.82 10.66 27.67
N LYS A 40 -23.08 10.49 28.08
CA LYS A 40 -24.00 11.60 28.34
C LYS A 40 -23.46 12.49 29.49
N PRO A 41 -23.64 13.80 29.47
CA PRO A 41 -24.44 14.61 28.51
C PRO A 41 -23.62 15.20 27.33
N PHE A 42 -22.50 14.62 26.97
CA PHE A 42 -21.55 15.19 26.01
C PHE A 42 -22.03 15.02 24.58
N PHE A 43 -21.95 16.10 23.78
CA PHE A 43 -22.03 16.12 22.34
C PHE A 43 -20.64 16.32 21.77
N ASN A 44 -20.16 15.37 21.01
CA ASN A 44 -18.82 15.44 20.43
C ASN A 44 -18.88 16.11 19.06
N VAL A 45 -18.06 17.12 18.87
CA VAL A 45 -17.80 17.73 17.59
C VAL A 45 -16.33 17.52 17.27
N ARG A 46 -16.05 16.81 16.23
CA ARG A 46 -14.68 16.46 15.82
C ARG A 46 -14.41 16.89 14.40
N TRP A 47 -13.19 17.27 14.14
CA TRP A 47 -12.72 17.45 12.78
C TRP A 47 -12.46 16.09 12.13
N ASP A 48 -12.74 15.98 10.83
CA ASP A 48 -12.42 14.74 10.09
C ASP A 48 -10.94 14.70 9.71
N TYR A 49 -10.11 14.52 10.72
CA TYR A 49 -8.65 14.46 10.56
C TYR A 49 -8.19 13.37 9.62
N ALA A 50 -8.85 12.22 9.62
CA ALA A 50 -8.49 11.11 8.72
C ALA A 50 -8.74 11.49 7.26
N ALA A 51 -9.90 12.11 6.96
CA ALA A 51 -10.19 12.58 5.61
C ALA A 51 -9.26 13.73 5.19
N ALA A 52 -8.91 14.63 6.12
CA ALA A 52 -7.97 15.72 5.86
C ALA A 52 -6.58 15.20 5.48
N ALA A 53 -6.03 14.29 6.28
CA ALA A 53 -4.74 13.66 6.02
C ALA A 53 -4.76 12.88 4.69
N TYR A 54 -5.78 12.06 4.47
CA TYR A 54 -5.95 11.33 3.23
C TYR A 54 -5.95 12.27 2.01
N ARG A 55 -6.73 13.34 2.04
CA ARG A 55 -6.86 14.30 0.93
C ARG A 55 -5.54 15.01 0.63
N LEU A 56 -4.80 15.41 1.67
CA LEU A 56 -3.52 16.09 1.50
C LEU A 56 -2.46 15.17 0.90
N VAL A 57 -2.42 13.90 1.32
CA VAL A 57 -1.51 12.92 0.72
C VAL A 57 -1.91 12.59 -0.72
N CYS A 58 -3.22 12.53 -1.03
CA CYS A 58 -3.70 12.40 -2.42
C CYS A 58 -3.15 13.53 -3.30
N TRP A 59 -3.21 14.77 -2.84
CA TRP A 59 -2.65 15.92 -3.55
C TRP A 59 -1.15 15.76 -3.82
N LEU A 60 -0.37 15.44 -2.80
CA LEU A 60 1.08 15.25 -2.94
C LEU A 60 1.42 14.10 -3.89
N THR A 61 0.66 13.01 -3.83
CA THR A 61 0.86 11.87 -4.74
C THR A 61 0.46 12.18 -6.19
N GLN A 62 -0.55 13.03 -6.40
CA GLN A 62 -0.92 13.54 -7.73
C GLN A 62 0.16 14.45 -8.32
N LEU A 63 0.89 15.20 -7.49
CA LEU A 63 2.06 15.96 -7.93
C LEU A 63 3.26 15.06 -8.28
N GLY A 64 3.22 13.77 -7.98
CA GLY A 64 4.27 12.82 -8.27
C GLY A 64 5.15 12.44 -7.08
N HIS A 65 4.88 12.95 -5.88
CA HIS A 65 5.64 12.57 -4.68
C HIS A 65 5.40 11.10 -4.31
N ARG A 66 6.47 10.42 -3.89
CA ARG A 66 6.44 9.00 -3.51
C ARG A 66 7.11 8.73 -2.16
N ASN A 67 8.10 9.54 -1.78
CA ASN A 67 8.82 9.42 -0.53
C ASN A 67 8.46 10.58 0.39
N PHE A 68 8.03 10.25 1.60
CA PHE A 68 7.46 11.19 2.54
C PHE A 68 8.14 11.13 3.91
N VAL A 69 8.23 12.27 4.57
CA VAL A 69 8.34 12.35 6.03
C VAL A 69 6.98 12.76 6.59
N TYR A 70 6.55 12.07 7.62
CA TYR A 70 5.39 12.44 8.43
C TYR A 70 5.90 13.08 9.72
N ILE A 71 5.58 14.36 9.93
CA ILE A 71 5.93 15.08 11.14
C ILE A 71 4.69 15.27 11.96
N ASN A 72 4.74 14.73 13.20
CA ASN A 72 3.66 14.80 14.14
C ASN A 72 3.88 15.93 15.14
N GLU A 73 2.81 16.64 15.46
CA GLU A 73 2.76 17.50 16.64
C GLU A 73 2.41 16.67 17.86
N ASP A 74 2.73 17.17 19.04
CA ASP A 74 2.36 16.55 20.31
C ASP A 74 0.85 16.69 20.55
N PHE A 75 0.09 15.89 19.82
CA PHE A 75 -1.34 15.69 20.02
C PHE A 75 -1.60 14.56 21.00
N SER A 76 -2.83 14.46 21.51
CA SER A 76 -3.24 13.27 22.24
C SER A 76 -3.00 12.01 21.37
N PRO A 77 -2.65 10.87 21.98
CA PRO A 77 -2.37 9.63 21.25
C PRO A 77 -3.48 9.23 20.28
N ASP A 78 -4.75 9.41 20.67
CA ASP A 78 -5.92 9.08 19.85
C ASP A 78 -6.00 9.95 18.59
N LYS A 79 -5.74 11.25 18.70
CA LYS A 79 -5.76 12.18 17.58
C LYS A 79 -4.65 11.86 16.59
N ASN A 80 -3.45 11.59 17.10
CA ASN A 80 -2.31 11.17 16.29
C ASN A 80 -2.60 9.92 15.50
N LEU A 81 -3.25 8.93 16.12
CA LEU A 81 -3.63 7.68 15.48
C LEU A 81 -4.65 7.93 14.34
N ILE A 82 -5.61 8.82 14.54
CA ILE A 82 -6.63 9.16 13.53
C ILE A 82 -5.97 9.84 12.32
N VAL A 83 -5.13 10.85 12.54
CA VAL A 83 -4.41 11.55 11.46
C VAL A 83 -3.52 10.56 10.70
N PHE A 84 -2.75 9.76 11.43
CA PHE A 84 -1.85 8.79 10.85
C PHE A 84 -2.60 7.71 10.05
N SER A 85 -3.78 7.29 10.50
CA SER A 85 -4.60 6.32 9.74
C SER A 85 -5.03 6.86 8.37
N GLY A 86 -5.38 8.15 8.29
CA GLY A 86 -5.70 8.81 7.02
C GLY A 86 -4.49 8.90 6.10
N PHE A 87 -3.32 9.26 6.63
CA PHE A 87 -2.06 9.27 5.91
C PHE A 87 -1.72 7.86 5.40
N GLN A 88 -1.74 6.85 6.28
CA GLN A 88 -1.46 5.46 5.92
C GLN A 88 -2.40 4.91 4.85
N ARG A 89 -3.69 5.25 4.93
CA ARG A 89 -4.69 4.76 3.98
C ARG A 89 -4.29 5.09 2.54
N GLN A 90 -3.87 6.32 2.25
CA GLN A 90 -3.43 6.71 0.92
C GLN A 90 -2.11 6.05 0.54
N ILE A 91 -1.14 6.00 1.46
CA ILE A 91 0.15 5.33 1.22
C ILE A 91 -0.07 3.85 0.86
N LEU A 92 -0.96 3.16 1.56
CA LEU A 92 -1.28 1.77 1.28
C LEU A 92 -2.05 1.58 -0.03
N GLN A 93 -2.99 2.48 -0.36
CA GLN A 93 -3.72 2.45 -1.63
C GLN A 93 -2.80 2.68 -2.84
N MET A 94 -1.81 3.53 -2.69
CA MET A 94 -0.81 3.78 -3.72
C MET A 94 0.35 2.78 -3.69
N HIS A 95 0.33 1.83 -2.73
CA HIS A 95 1.42 0.86 -2.51
C HIS A 95 2.80 1.50 -2.33
N LEU A 96 2.81 2.71 -1.78
CA LEU A 96 4.04 3.42 -1.45
C LEU A 96 4.75 2.75 -0.28
N PRO A 97 6.09 2.77 -0.24
CA PRO A 97 6.84 2.22 0.87
C PRO A 97 6.56 3.03 2.15
N LEU A 98 6.19 2.34 3.23
CA LEU A 98 6.25 2.89 4.57
C LEU A 98 7.62 2.53 5.15
N ASN A 99 8.55 3.44 5.05
CA ASN A 99 9.83 3.30 5.73
C ASN A 99 9.70 3.90 7.15
N PRO A 100 9.99 3.16 8.23
CA PRO A 100 9.98 3.70 9.60
C PRO A 100 10.89 4.93 9.78
N VAL A 101 11.97 5.03 9.00
CA VAL A 101 12.88 6.19 9.02
C VAL A 101 12.21 7.46 8.49
N GLN A 102 11.12 7.33 7.73
CA GLN A 102 10.35 8.46 7.21
C GLN A 102 9.32 9.01 8.19
N ILE A 103 9.12 8.37 9.33
CA ILE A 103 8.17 8.80 10.35
C ILE A 103 8.95 9.47 11.47
N VAL A 104 8.78 10.77 11.58
CA VAL A 104 9.31 11.55 12.68
C VAL A 104 8.16 11.80 13.65
N MET A 105 8.16 11.12 14.78
CA MET A 105 7.15 11.30 15.81
C MET A 105 7.69 12.25 16.88
N ASP A 106 6.78 13.05 17.47
CA ASP A 106 7.06 13.85 18.65
C ASP A 106 8.08 14.97 18.44
N ALA A 107 7.88 15.75 17.40
CA ALA A 107 8.73 16.91 17.10
C ALA A 107 8.68 18.04 18.17
N GLY A 108 7.73 17.97 19.10
CA GLY A 108 7.61 18.93 20.20
C GLY A 108 8.52 18.64 21.39
N SER A 109 8.87 17.37 21.63
CA SER A 109 9.62 16.94 22.82
C SER A 109 11.08 16.60 22.55
N ASP A 110 11.47 16.30 21.32
CA ASP A 110 12.86 15.98 20.96
C ASP A 110 13.47 17.06 20.02
N PRO A 111 14.28 17.99 20.56
CA PRO A 111 14.94 19.02 19.74
C PRO A 111 15.93 18.44 18.71
N HIS A 112 16.40 17.20 18.89
CA HIS A 112 17.29 16.55 17.93
C HIS A 112 16.57 16.12 16.64
N VAL A 113 15.25 15.93 16.68
CA VAL A 113 14.45 15.62 15.50
C VAL A 113 14.66 16.66 14.40
N TRP A 114 14.58 17.92 14.74
CA TRP A 114 14.73 19.02 13.80
C TRP A 114 16.13 19.13 13.22
N SER A 115 17.16 18.89 14.04
CA SER A 115 18.55 18.91 13.56
C SER A 115 18.89 17.78 12.59
N HIS A 116 18.21 16.64 12.71
CA HIS A 116 18.42 15.48 11.83
C HIS A 116 17.51 15.50 10.58
N LEU A 117 16.46 16.31 10.54
CA LEU A 117 15.51 16.35 9.44
C LEU A 117 16.18 16.56 8.07
N PRO A 118 17.13 17.50 7.88
CA PRO A 118 17.80 17.68 6.58
C PRO A 118 18.61 16.46 6.14
N GLU A 119 19.24 15.76 7.07
CA GLU A 119 19.99 14.52 6.77
C GLU A 119 19.02 13.39 6.36
N ILE A 120 17.91 13.22 7.09
CA ILE A 120 16.87 12.25 6.78
C ILE A 120 16.32 12.50 5.37
N VAL A 121 16.02 13.75 5.05
CA VAL A 121 15.53 14.16 3.72
C VAL A 121 16.50 13.74 2.62
N ARG A 122 17.79 14.09 2.76
CA ARG A 122 18.81 13.77 1.74
C ARG A 122 19.09 12.28 1.61
N LYS A 123 19.29 11.60 2.76
CA LYS A 123 19.66 10.18 2.79
C LYS A 123 18.59 9.27 2.22
N ASN A 124 17.33 9.62 2.39
CA ASN A 124 16.19 8.78 1.99
C ASN A 124 15.47 9.31 0.73
N ASN A 125 16.05 10.26 0.02
CA ASN A 125 15.45 10.90 -1.17
C ASN A 125 14.00 11.33 -0.93
N ILE A 126 13.77 11.98 0.22
CA ILE A 126 12.44 12.48 0.57
C ILE A 126 12.11 13.66 -0.33
N SER A 127 10.94 13.64 -0.94
CA SER A 127 10.48 14.70 -1.84
C SER A 127 9.34 15.53 -1.24
N ALA A 128 8.66 15.03 -0.20
CA ALA A 128 7.60 15.78 0.46
C ALA A 128 7.55 15.52 1.97
N ILE A 129 7.16 16.54 2.71
CA ILE A 129 6.89 16.49 4.15
C ILE A 129 5.41 16.73 4.37
N PHE A 130 4.79 15.81 5.11
CA PHE A 130 3.44 15.94 5.63
C PHE A 130 3.53 16.39 7.09
N CYS A 131 2.99 17.55 7.40
CA CYS A 131 2.94 18.11 8.74
C CYS A 131 1.52 18.02 9.30
N THR A 132 1.39 17.59 10.56
CA THR A 132 0.07 17.47 11.20
C THR A 132 -0.48 18.82 11.65
N SER A 133 0.35 19.87 11.62
CA SER A 133 -0.06 21.25 11.95
C SER A 133 0.76 22.28 11.18
N ASP A 134 0.23 23.50 11.16
CA ASP A 134 0.93 24.68 10.63
C ASP A 134 2.21 24.98 11.39
N ARG A 135 2.23 24.77 12.71
CA ARG A 135 3.41 25.00 13.56
C ARG A 135 4.55 24.09 13.16
N THR A 136 4.28 22.80 12.97
CA THR A 136 5.31 21.86 12.52
C THR A 136 5.78 22.15 11.10
N ALA A 137 4.91 22.67 10.24
CA ALA A 137 5.30 23.07 8.89
C ALA A 137 6.26 24.26 8.89
N VAL A 138 6.00 25.28 9.72
CA VAL A 138 6.89 26.43 9.88
C VAL A 138 8.27 25.98 10.42
N GLN A 139 8.28 25.17 11.48
CA GLN A 139 9.53 24.64 12.05
C GLN A 139 10.32 23.83 11.03
N ALA A 140 9.65 22.93 10.28
CA ALA A 140 10.28 22.16 9.23
C ALA A 140 10.90 23.07 8.16
N ALA A 141 10.16 24.08 7.71
CA ALA A 141 10.64 25.03 6.73
C ALA A 141 11.90 25.78 7.20
N ASP A 142 11.88 26.30 8.42
CA ASP A 142 13.02 27.03 8.98
C ASP A 142 14.28 26.16 9.06
N HIS A 143 14.18 24.92 9.55
CA HIS A 143 15.32 24.01 9.66
C HIS A 143 15.86 23.56 8.30
N LEU A 144 14.98 23.33 7.32
CA LEU A 144 15.39 22.96 5.97
C LEU A 144 16.07 24.12 5.23
N LEU A 145 15.56 25.34 5.38
CA LEU A 145 16.18 26.54 4.84
C LEU A 145 17.55 26.80 5.43
N GLN A 146 17.71 26.68 6.76
CA GLN A 146 19.01 26.80 7.44
C GLN A 146 20.01 25.76 6.91
N ALA A 147 19.55 24.58 6.52
CA ALA A 147 20.36 23.54 5.91
C ALA A 147 20.59 23.71 4.40
N GLY A 148 20.10 24.81 3.79
CA GLY A 148 20.27 25.13 2.39
C GLY A 148 19.35 24.37 1.44
N LEU A 149 18.27 23.76 1.92
CA LEU A 149 17.26 23.13 1.08
C LEU A 149 16.21 24.16 0.66
N ARG A 150 15.85 24.17 -0.61
CA ARG A 150 14.87 25.11 -1.17
C ARG A 150 13.46 24.50 -1.17
N ILE A 151 12.50 25.28 -0.74
CA ILE A 151 11.08 24.93 -0.75
C ILE A 151 10.40 25.76 -1.82
N PRO A 152 9.66 25.17 -2.78
CA PRO A 152 9.36 23.75 -2.96
C PRO A 152 10.36 22.99 -3.85
N ASP A 153 11.45 23.66 -4.31
CA ASP A 153 12.33 23.15 -5.35
C ASP A 153 13.02 21.82 -5.01
N ASP A 154 13.51 21.68 -3.78
CA ASP A 154 14.22 20.47 -3.32
C ASP A 154 13.34 19.59 -2.46
N ILE A 155 12.33 20.20 -1.80
CA ILE A 155 11.41 19.50 -0.89
C ILE A 155 10.08 20.24 -0.82
N SER A 156 8.97 19.52 -0.98
CA SER A 156 7.64 20.06 -0.76
C SER A 156 7.21 19.93 0.69
N ILE A 157 6.44 20.90 1.21
CA ILE A 157 5.85 20.86 2.54
C ILE A 157 4.35 21.13 2.43
N ALA A 158 3.56 20.26 3.08
CA ALA A 158 2.11 20.43 3.17
C ALA A 158 1.63 20.13 4.59
N ALA A 159 0.59 20.84 5.04
CA ALA A 159 0.14 20.79 6.44
C ALA A 159 -1.37 20.62 6.58
N LEU A 160 -1.79 20.01 7.68
CA LEU A 160 -3.12 20.23 8.21
C LEU A 160 -3.17 21.59 8.91
N SER A 161 -4.24 22.35 8.67
CA SER A 161 -4.34 23.72 9.14
C SER A 161 -5.66 23.95 9.86
N VAL A 162 -5.65 24.83 10.85
CA VAL A 162 -6.86 25.46 11.37
C VAL A 162 -7.11 26.74 10.56
N ASP A 163 -8.28 27.37 10.68
CA ASP A 163 -8.83 28.42 9.80
C ASP A 163 -7.85 29.57 9.45
N GLU A 164 -7.01 29.97 10.34
CA GLU A 164 -5.99 30.99 10.10
C GLU A 164 -4.60 30.37 10.02
N PRO A 165 -3.99 30.33 8.82
CA PRO A 165 -2.64 29.78 8.69
C PRO A 165 -1.63 30.65 9.44
N PRO A 166 -0.60 30.06 10.03
CA PRO A 166 0.49 30.81 10.63
C PRO A 166 1.11 31.70 9.56
N GLN A 167 1.38 32.94 9.91
CA GLN A 167 2.05 33.85 9.01
C GLN A 167 3.54 33.48 8.97
N HIS A 168 3.98 32.99 7.83
CA HIS A 168 5.40 32.83 7.54
C HIS A 168 5.83 33.91 6.55
N PRO A 169 6.99 34.56 6.74
CA PRO A 169 7.39 35.73 5.93
C PRO A 169 7.56 35.42 4.44
N VAL A 170 7.83 34.15 4.10
CA VAL A 170 8.14 33.73 2.72
C VAL A 170 7.10 32.75 2.16
N TYR A 171 6.55 31.88 3.01
CA TYR A 171 5.75 30.74 2.57
C TYR A 171 4.28 30.86 2.90
N GLN A 172 3.46 30.58 1.88
CA GLN A 172 2.06 30.20 2.03
C GLN A 172 1.98 28.68 1.89
N PHE A 173 1.74 27.99 2.99
CA PHE A 173 1.73 26.54 3.00
C PHE A 173 0.54 25.96 2.22
N THR A 174 0.82 24.93 1.39
CA THR A 174 -0.24 24.08 0.87
C THR A 174 -0.87 23.31 2.01
N ARG A 175 -2.21 23.35 2.12
CA ARG A 175 -2.90 22.88 3.31
C ARG A 175 -4.29 22.33 3.02
N VAL A 176 -4.77 21.50 3.94
CA VAL A 176 -6.18 21.17 4.09
C VAL A 176 -6.63 21.75 5.43
N GLY A 177 -7.69 22.56 5.37
CA GLY A 177 -8.24 23.22 6.56
C GLY A 177 -9.54 22.57 7.02
N PHE A 178 -10.07 23.12 8.12
CA PHE A 178 -11.33 22.69 8.70
C PHE A 178 -12.38 23.79 8.49
N ARG A 179 -13.61 23.38 8.24
CA ARG A 179 -14.74 24.28 7.94
C ARG A 179 -15.41 24.73 9.23
N SER A 180 -14.84 25.74 9.92
CA SER A 180 -15.45 26.30 11.13
C SER A 180 -16.80 26.97 10.89
N ASP A 181 -17.04 27.52 9.68
CA ASP A 181 -18.33 28.03 9.24
C ASP A 181 -19.43 26.96 9.29
N MET A 182 -19.09 25.73 8.90
CA MET A 182 -20.01 24.59 8.95
C MET A 182 -20.33 24.15 10.36
N LEU A 183 -19.37 24.33 11.31
CA LEU A 183 -19.59 24.05 12.71
C LEU A 183 -20.74 24.88 13.26
N ALA A 184 -20.66 26.20 13.11
CA ALA A 184 -21.67 27.11 13.62
C ALA A 184 -23.08 26.81 13.07
N GLY A 185 -23.19 26.50 11.78
CA GLY A 185 -24.45 26.13 11.13
C GLY A 185 -25.03 24.78 11.59
N SER A 186 -24.17 23.85 12.05
CA SER A 186 -24.59 22.50 12.44
C SER A 186 -24.97 22.36 13.91
N LEU A 187 -24.56 23.31 14.76
CA LEU A 187 -24.78 23.23 16.22
C LEU A 187 -26.26 23.10 16.62
N PRO A 188 -27.21 23.90 16.07
CA PRO A 188 -28.62 23.79 16.45
C PRO A 188 -29.20 22.39 16.14
N ALA A 189 -28.85 21.83 15.00
CA ALA A 189 -29.29 20.49 14.59
C ALA A 189 -28.70 19.41 15.51
N LEU A 190 -27.42 19.52 15.86
CA LEU A 190 -26.74 18.62 16.76
C LEU A 190 -27.34 18.63 18.18
N MET A 191 -27.62 19.82 18.70
CA MET A 191 -28.25 19.97 20.02
C MET A 191 -29.67 19.40 20.09
N SER A 192 -30.38 19.39 18.96
CA SER A 192 -31.73 18.81 18.85
C SER A 192 -31.71 17.31 18.51
N ALA A 193 -30.53 16.74 18.26
CA ALA A 193 -30.40 15.33 17.85
C ALA A 193 -30.68 14.37 19.01
N PRO A 194 -31.24 13.18 18.72
CA PRO A 194 -31.35 12.08 19.69
C PRO A 194 -29.98 11.74 20.29
N VAL A 195 -29.98 11.23 21.51
CA VAL A 195 -28.76 10.96 22.30
C VAL A 195 -27.80 10.00 21.62
N ASP A 196 -28.28 9.09 20.81
CA ASP A 196 -27.54 8.11 20.03
C ASP A 196 -26.83 8.69 18.78
N ARG A 197 -27.15 9.96 18.43
CA ARG A 197 -26.56 10.68 17.29
C ARG A 197 -25.84 11.95 17.73
N ARG A 198 -25.23 11.96 18.89
CA ARG A 198 -24.57 13.13 19.46
C ARG A 198 -23.09 13.22 19.07
N GLU A 199 -22.81 12.95 17.82
CA GLU A 199 -21.49 13.13 17.24
C GLU A 199 -21.62 13.86 15.90
N LEU A 200 -20.77 14.85 15.69
CA LEU A 200 -20.65 15.58 14.44
C LEU A 200 -19.20 15.54 13.97
N LEU A 201 -18.97 15.02 12.78
CA LEU A 201 -17.71 15.20 12.04
C LEU A 201 -17.84 16.48 11.20
N VAL A 202 -17.01 17.46 11.50
CA VAL A 202 -16.97 18.73 10.76
C VAL A 202 -16.26 18.51 9.45
N PRO A 203 -16.86 18.89 8.31
CA PRO A 203 -16.23 18.73 7.00
C PRO A 203 -14.93 19.51 6.89
N ILE A 204 -14.04 18.98 6.07
CA ILE A 204 -12.77 19.61 5.71
C ILE A 204 -12.91 20.46 4.44
N THR A 205 -11.99 21.38 4.23
CA THR A 205 -11.87 22.12 2.97
C THR A 205 -11.31 21.21 1.87
N ASP A 206 -11.36 21.67 0.63
CA ASP A 206 -10.48 21.16 -0.40
C ASP A 206 -9.03 21.55 -0.09
N VAL A 207 -8.07 20.95 -0.82
CA VAL A 207 -6.68 21.39 -0.72
C VAL A 207 -6.59 22.85 -1.15
N ILE A 208 -6.03 23.68 -0.30
CA ILE A 208 -5.73 25.07 -0.57
C ILE A 208 -4.27 25.12 -0.99
N PRO A 209 -3.97 25.27 -2.29
CA PRO A 209 -2.59 25.33 -2.76
C PRO A 209 -1.88 26.58 -2.22
N GLY A 210 -0.65 26.39 -1.78
CA GLY A 210 0.29 27.45 -1.44
C GLY A 210 1.50 27.43 -2.37
N ASN A 211 2.58 28.08 -1.96
CA ASN A 211 3.83 28.09 -2.70
C ASN A 211 4.88 27.07 -2.16
N THR A 212 4.46 26.13 -1.31
CA THR A 212 5.34 25.16 -0.65
C THR A 212 5.32 23.78 -1.28
N THR A 213 4.53 23.57 -2.33
CA THR A 213 4.47 22.27 -3.03
C THR A 213 4.65 22.46 -4.54
N ALA A 214 5.45 21.58 -5.13
CA ALA A 214 5.65 21.47 -6.57
C ALA A 214 5.88 20.01 -6.93
N ALA A 215 5.84 19.67 -8.22
CA ALA A 215 6.26 18.36 -8.66
C ALA A 215 7.71 18.09 -8.23
N PRO A 216 8.04 16.89 -7.73
CA PRO A 216 9.39 16.61 -7.28
C PRO A 216 10.38 16.67 -8.44
N LYS A 217 11.53 17.32 -8.21
CA LYS A 217 12.66 17.28 -9.13
C LYS A 217 13.44 16.00 -8.84
N TYR A 218 13.38 15.06 -9.76
CA TYR A 218 14.15 13.83 -9.64
C TYR A 218 15.60 14.10 -10.05
N ASP A 219 16.54 13.64 -9.24
CA ASP A 219 17.96 13.63 -9.61
C ASP A 219 18.14 12.63 -10.77
N PRO A 220 18.54 13.06 -11.97
CA PRO A 220 18.73 12.17 -13.11
C PRO A 220 19.88 11.17 -12.89
N SER A 221 20.74 11.38 -11.91
CA SER A 221 21.78 10.43 -11.53
C SER A 221 21.24 9.25 -10.70
N VAL A 222 20.06 9.40 -10.08
CA VAL A 222 19.45 8.35 -9.29
C VAL A 222 18.52 7.50 -10.16
N LYS A 223 18.87 6.23 -10.33
CA LYS A 223 18.06 5.27 -11.10
C LYS A 223 16.68 5.08 -10.50
N ARG A 224 15.66 5.03 -11.36
CA ARG A 224 14.26 4.81 -10.99
C ARG A 224 13.81 3.45 -11.49
N LEU A 225 13.40 2.60 -10.57
CA LEU A 225 12.93 1.27 -10.90
C LEU A 225 11.46 1.11 -10.51
N ALA A 226 10.65 0.59 -11.42
CA ALA A 226 9.25 0.30 -11.17
C ALA A 226 9.00 -1.19 -11.00
N LEU A 227 8.06 -1.53 -10.12
CA LEU A 227 7.49 -2.87 -10.00
C LEU A 227 6.01 -2.79 -10.39
N ALA A 228 5.63 -3.47 -11.46
CA ALA A 228 4.25 -3.53 -11.91
C ALA A 228 3.61 -4.85 -11.51
N LEU A 229 2.59 -4.81 -10.66
CA LEU A 229 1.90 -5.98 -10.12
C LEU A 229 0.38 -5.86 -10.22
N ILE A 230 -0.28 -7.02 -10.32
CA ILE A 230 -1.68 -7.15 -9.89
C ILE A 230 -1.66 -7.34 -8.36
N LEU A 231 -2.32 -6.42 -7.65
CA LEU A 231 -2.24 -6.31 -6.20
C LEU A 231 -3.27 -7.21 -5.51
N LYS A 232 -3.24 -8.50 -5.83
CA LYS A 232 -4.01 -9.50 -5.07
C LYS A 232 -3.33 -9.71 -3.71
N ASP A 233 -4.12 -9.95 -2.68
CA ASP A 233 -3.63 -10.37 -1.37
C ASP A 233 -3.13 -11.82 -1.43
N HIS A 234 -2.01 -12.00 -2.12
CA HIS A 234 -1.37 -13.30 -2.31
C HIS A 234 0.05 -13.27 -1.76
N PRO A 235 0.47 -14.30 -1.03
CA PRO A 235 1.81 -14.36 -0.42
C PRO A 235 2.95 -14.06 -1.39
N THR A 236 2.88 -14.58 -2.60
CA THR A 236 3.91 -14.37 -3.65
C THR A 236 4.09 -12.88 -3.98
N TYR A 237 3.00 -12.14 -4.15
CA TYR A 237 3.08 -10.72 -4.48
C TYR A 237 3.64 -9.89 -3.32
N ARG A 238 3.31 -10.26 -2.09
CA ARG A 238 3.88 -9.63 -0.89
C ARG A 238 5.40 -9.83 -0.83
N VAL A 239 5.88 -11.05 -1.08
CA VAL A 239 7.31 -11.39 -1.07
C VAL A 239 8.06 -10.67 -2.19
N VAL A 240 7.54 -10.71 -3.42
CA VAL A 240 8.15 -10.02 -4.57
C VAL A 240 8.24 -8.51 -4.32
N ARG A 241 7.16 -7.91 -3.83
CA ARG A 241 7.13 -6.47 -3.49
C ARG A 241 8.14 -6.12 -2.40
N ALA A 242 8.15 -6.88 -1.31
CA ALA A 242 9.08 -6.64 -0.20
C ALA A 242 10.54 -6.79 -0.65
N GLY A 243 10.85 -7.83 -1.41
CA GLY A 243 12.19 -8.06 -1.97
C GLY A 243 12.62 -6.93 -2.91
N PHE A 244 11.73 -6.48 -3.79
CA PHE A 244 11.99 -5.37 -4.70
C PHE A 244 12.30 -4.09 -3.93
N LEU A 245 11.44 -3.68 -3.00
CA LEU A 245 11.62 -2.45 -2.22
C LEU A 245 12.93 -2.48 -1.41
N ASN A 246 13.23 -3.60 -0.78
CA ASN A 246 14.47 -3.77 -0.02
C ASN A 246 15.71 -3.66 -0.94
N ALA A 247 15.71 -4.33 -2.08
CA ALA A 247 16.82 -4.28 -3.03
C ALA A 247 17.04 -2.87 -3.59
N VAL A 248 15.96 -2.18 -3.99
CA VAL A 248 16.04 -0.82 -4.54
C VAL A 248 16.57 0.15 -3.49
N GLN A 249 16.16 0.01 -2.24
CA GLN A 249 16.65 0.81 -1.11
C GLN A 249 18.15 0.59 -0.87
N HIS A 250 18.61 -0.67 -0.86
CA HIS A 250 20.03 -0.98 -0.69
C HIS A 250 20.92 -0.44 -1.79
N LEU A 251 20.39 -0.33 -3.01
CA LEU A 251 21.11 0.22 -4.15
C LEU A 251 21.08 1.75 -4.20
N GLY A 252 20.35 2.40 -3.31
CA GLY A 252 20.17 3.86 -3.33
C GLY A 252 19.34 4.34 -4.52
N TYR A 253 18.51 3.48 -5.12
CA TYR A 253 17.64 3.81 -6.25
C TYR A 253 16.27 4.24 -5.74
N GLN A 254 15.48 4.84 -6.63
CA GLN A 254 14.08 5.16 -6.34
C GLN A 254 13.18 4.02 -6.77
N ALA A 255 12.25 3.64 -5.88
CA ALA A 255 11.27 2.60 -6.13
C ALA A 255 9.92 3.20 -6.49
N GLU A 256 9.29 2.65 -7.52
CA GLU A 256 7.88 2.87 -7.82
C GLU A 256 7.16 1.52 -7.87
N VAL A 257 6.01 1.41 -7.19
CA VAL A 257 5.16 0.23 -7.28
C VAL A 257 3.85 0.66 -7.90
N VAL A 258 3.60 0.17 -9.10
CA VAL A 258 2.36 0.43 -9.84
C VAL A 258 1.53 -0.84 -9.94
N GLY A 259 0.23 -0.70 -9.85
CA GLY A 259 -0.65 -1.86 -9.95
C GLY A 259 -2.09 -1.53 -9.65
N ILE A 260 -2.92 -2.54 -9.74
CA ILE A 260 -4.34 -2.48 -9.45
C ILE A 260 -4.71 -3.52 -8.42
N SER A 261 -5.69 -3.20 -7.58
CA SER A 261 -6.23 -4.13 -6.57
C SER A 261 -7.17 -5.16 -7.17
N ASP A 262 -7.66 -4.93 -8.37
CA ASP A 262 -8.61 -5.77 -9.09
C ASP A 262 -7.94 -6.63 -10.16
N THR A 263 -8.67 -7.61 -10.68
CA THR A 263 -8.26 -8.51 -11.76
C THR A 263 -8.52 -7.95 -13.15
N ASP A 264 -8.88 -6.67 -13.26
CA ASP A 264 -9.12 -6.02 -14.55
C ASP A 264 -7.79 -5.85 -15.30
N GLU A 265 -7.56 -6.74 -16.26
CA GLU A 265 -6.36 -6.74 -17.08
C GLU A 265 -6.23 -5.45 -17.93
N ALA A 266 -7.33 -4.87 -18.39
CA ALA A 266 -7.31 -3.65 -19.18
C ALA A 266 -6.85 -2.45 -18.31
N ALA A 267 -7.33 -2.35 -17.08
CA ALA A 267 -6.88 -1.34 -16.14
C ALA A 267 -5.39 -1.53 -15.79
N PHE A 268 -4.94 -2.77 -15.56
CA PHE A 268 -3.53 -3.06 -15.31
C PHE A 268 -2.63 -2.68 -16.49
N ARG A 269 -3.05 -3.00 -17.72
CA ARG A 269 -2.34 -2.58 -18.94
C ARG A 269 -2.22 -1.06 -19.05
N SER A 270 -3.29 -0.33 -18.77
CA SER A 270 -3.28 1.14 -18.76
C SER A 270 -2.29 1.70 -17.75
N VAL A 271 -2.29 1.16 -16.53
CA VAL A 271 -1.34 1.54 -15.47
C VAL A 271 0.10 1.25 -15.88
N CYS A 272 0.37 0.07 -16.47
CA CYS A 272 1.71 -0.27 -16.95
C CYS A 272 2.19 0.65 -18.08
N LEU A 273 1.29 1.07 -18.98
CA LEU A 273 1.63 1.99 -20.06
C LEU A 273 1.98 3.39 -19.54
N SER A 274 1.42 3.80 -18.40
CA SER A 274 1.77 5.09 -17.78
C SER A 274 3.25 5.16 -17.37
N LEU A 275 3.94 4.03 -17.23
CA LEU A 275 5.38 4.00 -16.96
C LEU A 275 6.22 4.60 -18.10
N LEU A 276 5.69 4.64 -19.33
CA LEU A 276 6.34 5.29 -20.46
C LEU A 276 6.56 6.79 -20.22
N ASP A 277 5.62 7.42 -19.49
CA ASP A 277 5.63 8.86 -19.22
C ASP A 277 6.35 9.22 -17.91
N GLN A 278 6.80 8.22 -17.14
CA GLN A 278 7.32 8.42 -15.78
C GLN A 278 8.85 8.41 -15.67
N ASN A 279 9.58 8.39 -16.78
CA ASN A 279 11.05 8.39 -16.80
C ASN A 279 11.68 7.31 -15.88
N VAL A 280 11.18 6.08 -15.93
CA VAL A 280 11.77 4.95 -15.22
C VAL A 280 12.92 4.33 -16.03
N ASP A 281 14.01 3.94 -15.38
CA ASP A 281 15.16 3.29 -16.01
C ASP A 281 14.94 1.80 -16.22
N GLY A 282 14.13 1.18 -15.37
CA GLY A 282 13.85 -0.24 -15.45
C GLY A 282 12.53 -0.63 -14.78
N VAL A 283 11.95 -1.73 -15.27
CA VAL A 283 10.67 -2.23 -14.80
C VAL A 283 10.75 -3.72 -14.53
N VAL A 284 10.17 -4.14 -13.42
CA VAL A 284 9.93 -5.54 -13.09
C VAL A 284 8.46 -5.85 -13.38
N MET A 285 8.19 -6.70 -14.38
CA MET A 285 6.82 -7.04 -14.81
C MET A 285 6.76 -8.33 -15.65
N TRP A 286 5.54 -8.82 -15.97
CA TRP A 286 5.34 -10.08 -16.71
C TRP A 286 4.32 -10.03 -17.86
N LEU A 287 3.95 -8.84 -18.37
CA LEU A 287 3.07 -8.72 -19.55
C LEU A 287 3.89 -8.58 -20.84
N PRO A 288 3.95 -9.61 -21.70
CA PRO A 288 4.86 -9.63 -22.87
C PRO A 288 4.65 -8.48 -23.86
N ASP A 289 3.42 -8.10 -24.14
CA ASP A 289 3.09 -7.02 -25.07
C ASP A 289 3.50 -5.62 -24.52
N ILE A 290 3.41 -5.42 -23.21
CA ILE A 290 3.89 -4.21 -22.55
C ILE A 290 5.43 -4.19 -22.50
N ILE A 291 6.05 -5.34 -22.23
CA ILE A 291 7.51 -5.49 -22.23
C ILE A 291 8.10 -4.96 -23.54
N ARG A 292 7.53 -5.38 -24.69
CA ARG A 292 7.99 -4.92 -26.01
C ARG A 292 7.92 -3.40 -26.16
N LYS A 293 6.84 -2.77 -25.69
CA LYS A 293 6.67 -1.31 -25.77
C LYS A 293 7.65 -0.56 -24.90
N LEU A 294 7.88 -1.01 -23.67
CA LEU A 294 8.85 -0.43 -22.76
C LEU A 294 10.29 -0.57 -23.27
N SER A 295 10.64 -1.76 -23.75
CA SER A 295 11.97 -2.04 -24.30
C SER A 295 12.25 -1.24 -25.57
N ALA A 296 11.26 -0.96 -26.40
CA ALA A 296 11.41 -0.16 -27.62
C ALA A 296 11.82 1.30 -27.34
N VAL A 297 11.53 1.82 -26.17
CA VAL A 297 11.93 3.17 -25.72
C VAL A 297 13.15 3.16 -24.80
N GLY A 298 13.83 2.02 -24.66
CA GLY A 298 15.08 1.88 -23.91
C GLY A 298 14.91 1.54 -22.42
N ILE A 299 13.67 1.34 -21.94
CA ILE A 299 13.42 0.92 -20.56
C ILE A 299 13.82 -0.55 -20.41
N GLN A 300 14.68 -0.83 -19.42
CA GLN A 300 15.12 -2.19 -19.13
C GLN A 300 14.01 -2.97 -18.39
N VAL A 301 13.60 -4.13 -18.90
CA VAL A 301 12.53 -4.92 -18.31
C VAL A 301 13.05 -6.26 -17.80
N VAL A 302 12.66 -6.62 -16.59
CA VAL A 302 12.91 -7.91 -15.96
C VAL A 302 11.58 -8.59 -15.69
N CYS A 303 11.44 -9.85 -16.13
CA CYS A 303 10.29 -10.68 -15.79
C CYS A 303 10.60 -11.53 -14.55
N PRO A 304 9.90 -11.33 -13.43
CA PRO A 304 10.13 -12.10 -12.22
C PRO A 304 9.20 -13.30 -12.13
N HIS A 305 9.63 -14.35 -11.45
CA HIS A 305 8.81 -15.45 -10.96
C HIS A 305 8.18 -16.37 -12.02
N SER A 306 8.24 -16.04 -13.30
CA SER A 306 7.71 -16.92 -14.35
C SER A 306 8.57 -16.88 -15.60
N LEU A 307 8.51 -17.94 -16.42
CA LEU A 307 9.15 -17.93 -17.72
C LEU A 307 8.34 -17.07 -18.69
N CYS A 308 9.01 -16.15 -19.36
CA CYS A 308 8.50 -15.49 -20.54
C CYS A 308 9.06 -16.22 -21.76
N ALA A 309 8.21 -16.96 -22.46
CA ALA A 309 8.63 -17.91 -23.50
C ALA A 309 9.48 -17.26 -24.60
N ASP A 310 9.14 -16.04 -25.02
CA ASP A 310 9.81 -15.31 -26.09
C ASP A 310 10.50 -14.04 -25.56
N GLY A 311 11.04 -14.10 -24.35
CA GLY A 311 11.55 -12.92 -23.64
C GLY A 311 12.59 -12.12 -24.42
N GLU A 312 13.52 -12.79 -25.12
CA GLU A 312 14.53 -12.13 -25.97
C GLU A 312 13.88 -11.40 -27.15
N ALA A 313 12.87 -12.00 -27.79
CA ALA A 313 12.14 -11.38 -28.89
C ALA A 313 11.34 -10.14 -28.47
N TYR A 314 11.00 -10.04 -27.19
CA TYR A 314 10.33 -8.88 -26.62
C TYR A 314 11.30 -7.83 -26.05
N GLY A 315 12.62 -8.11 -26.08
CA GLY A 315 13.62 -7.20 -25.51
C GLY A 315 13.74 -7.30 -24.00
N LEU A 316 13.42 -8.45 -23.42
CA LEU A 316 13.53 -8.69 -21.99
C LEU A 316 15.01 -8.71 -21.57
N ARG A 317 15.39 -7.90 -20.57
CA ARG A 317 16.77 -7.86 -20.08
C ARG A 317 17.15 -9.11 -19.30
N ALA A 318 16.24 -9.62 -18.50
CA ALA A 318 16.42 -10.85 -17.73
C ALA A 318 15.07 -11.50 -17.41
N ASN A 319 15.10 -12.83 -17.31
CA ASN A 319 13.99 -13.63 -16.82
C ASN A 319 14.44 -14.37 -15.56
N ILE A 320 13.75 -14.13 -14.44
CA ILE A 320 14.05 -14.74 -13.15
C ILE A 320 12.93 -15.72 -12.81
N ALA A 321 13.20 -16.99 -12.93
CA ALA A 321 12.24 -18.05 -12.63
C ALA A 321 12.94 -19.22 -11.95
N ALA A 322 12.19 -20.05 -11.24
CA ALA A 322 12.72 -21.32 -10.74
C ALA A 322 13.05 -22.26 -11.92
N ALA A 323 14.18 -22.95 -11.88
CA ALA A 323 14.60 -23.84 -12.95
C ALA A 323 13.64 -25.03 -13.10
N PRO A 324 12.92 -25.17 -14.22
CA PRO A 324 11.95 -26.25 -14.39
C PRO A 324 12.55 -27.65 -14.25
N GLU A 325 13.79 -27.81 -14.70
CA GLU A 325 14.54 -29.08 -14.64
C GLU A 325 14.85 -29.45 -13.18
N GLN A 326 15.19 -28.49 -12.33
CA GLN A 326 15.45 -28.74 -10.92
C GLN A 326 14.17 -29.13 -10.18
N ILE A 327 13.10 -28.38 -10.40
CA ILE A 327 11.79 -28.71 -9.81
C ILE A 327 11.35 -30.12 -10.22
N ALA A 328 11.46 -30.45 -11.52
CA ALA A 328 11.07 -31.76 -12.00
C ALA A 328 11.95 -32.90 -11.40
N ARG A 329 13.25 -32.69 -11.25
CA ARG A 329 14.15 -33.66 -10.58
C ARG A 329 13.74 -33.90 -9.12
N ASP A 330 13.46 -32.83 -8.38
CA ASP A 330 13.10 -32.94 -6.97
C ASP A 330 11.74 -33.66 -6.79
N VAL A 331 10.78 -33.37 -7.67
CA VAL A 331 9.48 -34.05 -7.69
C VAL A 331 9.63 -35.52 -8.03
N VAL A 332 10.41 -35.87 -9.07
CA VAL A 332 10.64 -37.28 -9.45
C VAL A 332 11.37 -38.04 -8.35
N ALA A 333 12.37 -37.44 -7.72
CA ALA A 333 13.08 -38.06 -6.59
C ALA A 333 12.14 -38.35 -5.40
N PHE A 334 11.29 -37.36 -5.06
CA PHE A 334 10.25 -37.52 -4.02
C PHE A 334 9.27 -38.63 -4.38
N LEU A 335 8.77 -38.66 -5.62
CA LEU A 335 7.84 -39.69 -6.08
C LEU A 335 8.49 -41.08 -6.08
N ALA A 336 9.76 -41.20 -6.47
CA ALA A 336 10.50 -42.47 -6.43
C ALA A 336 10.57 -43.03 -5.02
N GLU A 337 10.89 -42.18 -4.02
CA GLU A 337 10.93 -42.55 -2.62
C GLU A 337 9.53 -42.99 -2.10
N LYS A 338 8.50 -42.20 -2.37
CA LYS A 338 7.16 -42.44 -1.81
C LYS A 338 6.37 -43.54 -2.50
N LEU A 339 6.61 -43.80 -3.76
CA LEU A 339 5.87 -44.79 -4.52
C LEU A 339 6.46 -46.18 -4.46
N ALA A 340 7.76 -46.31 -4.12
CA ALA A 340 8.44 -47.59 -3.86
C ALA A 340 8.06 -48.74 -4.79
N GLY A 341 8.04 -48.51 -6.11
CA GLY A 341 7.69 -49.49 -7.14
C GLY A 341 6.18 -49.74 -7.36
N ARG A 342 5.31 -48.95 -6.78
CA ARG A 342 3.87 -48.98 -7.07
C ARG A 342 3.58 -48.61 -8.51
N HIS A 343 2.58 -49.27 -9.09
CA HIS A 343 2.10 -49.01 -10.47
C HIS A 343 0.86 -48.12 -10.43
N GLY A 344 0.75 -47.14 -11.33
CA GLY A 344 -0.44 -46.30 -11.41
C GLY A 344 -0.19 -44.92 -12.01
N VAL A 345 -1.09 -44.01 -11.73
CA VAL A 345 -1.13 -42.66 -12.32
C VAL A 345 -0.80 -41.60 -11.29
N ILE A 346 0.04 -40.66 -11.65
CA ILE A 346 0.18 -39.37 -10.97
C ILE A 346 -0.49 -38.30 -11.85
N ALA A 347 -1.53 -37.67 -11.31
CA ALA A 347 -2.18 -36.55 -11.98
C ALA A 347 -1.34 -35.27 -11.80
N VAL A 348 -1.21 -34.48 -12.87
CA VAL A 348 -0.64 -33.15 -12.81
C VAL A 348 -1.74 -32.15 -13.14
N SER A 349 -2.01 -31.24 -12.21
CA SER A 349 -2.94 -30.15 -12.38
C SER A 349 -2.18 -28.82 -12.51
N GLN A 350 -2.45 -28.10 -13.59
CA GLN A 350 -1.77 -26.84 -13.94
C GLN A 350 -2.73 -25.84 -14.56
N SER A 351 -2.35 -24.55 -14.59
CA SER A 351 -3.10 -23.53 -15.28
C SER A 351 -2.98 -23.69 -16.80
N SER A 352 -3.96 -23.25 -17.57
CA SER A 352 -3.99 -23.49 -19.03
C SER A 352 -2.83 -22.84 -19.79
N ASP A 353 -2.39 -21.64 -19.40
CA ASP A 353 -1.49 -20.79 -20.20
C ASP A 353 -0.21 -20.33 -19.46
N ASN A 354 0.20 -21.04 -18.43
CA ASN A 354 1.40 -20.70 -17.68
C ASN A 354 2.63 -21.39 -18.28
N ALA A 355 3.53 -20.63 -18.91
CA ALA A 355 4.75 -21.15 -19.53
C ALA A 355 5.68 -21.87 -18.56
N GLN A 356 5.81 -21.38 -17.32
CA GLN A 356 6.60 -21.99 -16.25
C GLN A 356 6.04 -23.37 -15.88
N GLU A 357 4.73 -23.46 -15.63
CA GLU A 357 4.06 -24.70 -15.27
C GLU A 357 4.16 -25.75 -16.40
N ASN A 358 3.97 -25.30 -17.63
CA ASN A 358 4.12 -26.14 -18.82
C ASN A 358 5.56 -26.66 -18.98
N ALA A 359 6.57 -25.85 -18.69
CA ALA A 359 7.98 -26.27 -18.74
C ALA A 359 8.30 -27.32 -17.68
N VAL A 360 7.88 -27.07 -16.42
CA VAL A 360 8.04 -28.06 -15.32
C VAL A 360 7.34 -29.37 -15.66
N THR A 361 6.12 -29.32 -16.17
CA THR A 361 5.36 -30.52 -16.55
C THR A 361 6.03 -31.32 -17.66
N ARG A 362 6.55 -30.65 -18.69
CA ARG A 362 7.32 -31.35 -19.75
C ARG A 362 8.54 -32.07 -19.20
N GLU A 363 9.31 -31.40 -18.35
CA GLU A 363 10.49 -31.98 -17.72
C GLU A 363 10.13 -33.12 -16.76
N LEU A 364 9.03 -32.98 -16.00
CA LEU A 364 8.50 -34.02 -15.13
C LEU A 364 8.16 -35.29 -15.92
N ILE A 365 7.42 -35.15 -17.04
CA ILE A 365 7.06 -36.28 -17.92
C ILE A 365 8.34 -36.91 -18.49
N ARG A 366 9.30 -36.13 -18.95
CA ARG A 366 10.56 -36.59 -19.51
C ARG A 366 11.37 -37.42 -18.52
N LEU A 367 11.56 -36.90 -17.30
CA LEU A 367 12.32 -37.56 -16.25
C LEU A 367 11.60 -38.79 -15.67
N ALA A 368 10.28 -38.72 -15.49
CA ALA A 368 9.49 -39.82 -14.97
C ALA A 368 9.53 -41.07 -15.88
N ARG A 369 9.57 -40.91 -17.20
CA ARG A 369 9.69 -42.03 -18.14
C ARG A 369 10.91 -42.92 -17.91
N SER A 370 12.04 -42.33 -17.47
CA SER A 370 13.26 -43.06 -17.19
C SER A 370 13.39 -43.54 -15.74
N SER A 371 12.89 -42.71 -14.80
CA SER A 371 13.11 -42.93 -13.36
C SER A 371 11.95 -43.66 -12.66
N LEU A 372 10.76 -43.61 -13.25
CA LEU A 372 9.52 -44.17 -12.72
C LEU A 372 8.77 -44.97 -13.80
N PRO A 373 9.36 -46.05 -14.31
CA PRO A 373 8.79 -46.75 -15.50
C PRO A 373 7.40 -47.36 -15.30
N HIS A 374 6.96 -47.49 -14.04
CA HIS A 374 5.68 -48.05 -13.64
C HIS A 374 4.64 -46.99 -13.30
N VAL A 375 4.99 -45.69 -13.46
CA VAL A 375 4.11 -44.55 -13.16
C VAL A 375 3.82 -43.77 -14.43
N VAL A 376 2.57 -43.53 -14.69
CA VAL A 376 2.11 -42.66 -15.78
C VAL A 376 1.89 -41.25 -15.21
N ILE A 377 2.57 -40.27 -15.78
CA ILE A 377 2.29 -38.86 -15.49
C ILE A 377 1.19 -38.38 -16.46
N ASN A 378 0.02 -38.10 -15.92
CA ASN A 378 -1.10 -37.54 -16.69
C ASN A 378 -1.24 -36.03 -16.37
N ALA A 379 -1.13 -35.20 -17.38
CA ALA A 379 -1.16 -33.74 -17.30
C ALA A 379 -2.38 -33.12 -18.00
N ASP A 380 -3.48 -33.86 -18.10
CA ASP A 380 -4.69 -33.38 -18.79
C ASP A 380 -5.56 -32.45 -17.96
N LEU A 381 -5.29 -32.34 -16.66
CA LEU A 381 -6.04 -31.47 -15.75
C LEU A 381 -5.62 -30.01 -15.91
N ARG A 382 -6.51 -29.23 -16.55
CA ARG A 382 -6.35 -27.78 -16.73
C ARG A 382 -7.29 -27.03 -15.80
N PHE A 383 -6.71 -26.29 -14.86
CA PHE A 383 -7.46 -25.53 -13.87
C PHE A 383 -7.74 -24.11 -14.36
N THR A 384 -8.91 -23.63 -13.98
CA THR A 384 -9.39 -22.27 -14.24
C THR A 384 -9.36 -21.47 -12.94
N GLU A 385 -9.76 -20.21 -12.98
CA GLU A 385 -9.91 -19.37 -11.77
C GLU A 385 -11.14 -19.77 -10.91
N HIS A 386 -12.01 -20.65 -11.40
CA HIS A 386 -13.24 -21.04 -10.71
C HIS A 386 -13.03 -22.28 -9.83
N MET A 387 -12.93 -22.08 -8.54
CA MET A 387 -12.68 -23.13 -7.53
C MET A 387 -13.65 -24.31 -7.62
N GLU A 388 -14.95 -24.04 -7.70
CA GLU A 388 -15.97 -25.13 -7.75
C GLU A 388 -15.90 -25.96 -9.03
N LYS A 389 -15.60 -25.34 -10.17
CA LYS A 389 -15.35 -26.07 -11.43
C LYS A 389 -14.11 -26.97 -11.32
N ASN A 390 -13.05 -26.44 -10.72
CA ASN A 390 -11.82 -27.19 -10.51
C ASN A 390 -12.04 -28.39 -9.56
N LYS A 391 -12.80 -28.19 -8.49
CA LYS A 391 -13.19 -29.27 -7.58
C LYS A 391 -13.97 -30.37 -8.27
N GLN A 392 -14.99 -30.01 -9.06
CA GLN A 392 -15.76 -30.99 -9.84
C GLN A 392 -14.87 -31.73 -10.83
N LEU A 393 -13.96 -31.05 -11.52
CA LEU A 393 -12.99 -31.65 -12.43
C LEU A 393 -12.12 -32.70 -11.72
N VAL A 394 -11.62 -32.41 -10.53
CA VAL A 394 -10.83 -33.35 -9.71
C VAL A 394 -11.68 -34.56 -9.31
N MET A 395 -12.90 -34.35 -8.83
CA MET A 395 -13.80 -35.45 -8.44
C MET A 395 -14.11 -36.38 -9.60
N ASP A 396 -14.37 -35.83 -10.81
CA ASP A 396 -14.65 -36.62 -12.00
C ASP A 396 -13.41 -37.37 -12.49
N TYR A 397 -12.23 -36.74 -12.36
CA TYR A 397 -10.96 -37.37 -12.70
C TYR A 397 -10.66 -38.57 -11.76
N MET A 398 -10.84 -38.41 -10.46
CA MET A 398 -10.64 -39.49 -9.48
C MET A 398 -11.54 -40.69 -9.74
N LYS A 399 -12.80 -40.46 -10.11
CA LYS A 399 -13.75 -41.54 -10.49
C LYS A 399 -13.31 -42.32 -11.73
N LYS A 400 -12.66 -41.65 -12.71
CA LYS A 400 -12.20 -42.23 -13.97
C LYS A 400 -10.83 -42.87 -13.90
N THR A 401 -10.08 -42.63 -12.80
CA THR A 401 -8.68 -43.06 -12.64
C THR A 401 -8.54 -43.87 -11.32
N PRO A 402 -9.02 -45.13 -11.31
CA PRO A 402 -9.02 -45.94 -10.07
C PRO A 402 -7.61 -46.31 -9.58
N ASP A 403 -6.60 -46.25 -10.45
CA ASP A 403 -5.20 -46.48 -10.19
C ASP A 403 -4.40 -45.19 -9.86
N LEU A 404 -5.11 -44.13 -9.48
CA LEU A 404 -4.51 -42.86 -9.07
C LEU A 404 -3.69 -43.02 -7.78
N LEU A 405 -2.38 -42.79 -7.88
CA LEU A 405 -1.44 -42.87 -6.78
C LEU A 405 -1.31 -41.55 -6.01
N GLY A 406 -1.50 -40.44 -6.70
CA GLY A 406 -1.39 -39.11 -6.14
C GLY A 406 -1.52 -38.01 -7.17
N ALA A 407 -1.36 -36.78 -6.72
CA ALA A 407 -1.39 -35.62 -7.58
C ALA A 407 -0.22 -34.67 -7.30
N TYR A 408 0.33 -34.11 -8.36
CA TYR A 408 1.24 -32.98 -8.32
C TYR A 408 0.52 -31.76 -8.87
N THR A 409 0.62 -30.63 -8.17
CA THR A 409 -0.03 -29.41 -8.59
C THR A 409 0.93 -28.24 -8.63
N THR A 410 0.92 -27.48 -9.69
CA THR A 410 1.67 -26.25 -9.88
C THR A 410 0.83 -25.01 -9.55
N ALA A 411 -0.49 -25.13 -9.59
CA ALA A 411 -1.41 -24.05 -9.30
C ALA A 411 -1.78 -24.00 -7.80
N GLY A 412 -1.60 -22.86 -7.15
CA GLY A 412 -1.77 -22.72 -5.69
C GLY A 412 -3.15 -23.11 -5.14
N ALA A 413 -4.24 -22.84 -5.90
CA ALA A 413 -5.60 -23.23 -5.52
C ALA A 413 -5.88 -24.75 -5.69
N ALA A 414 -5.07 -25.44 -6.46
CA ALA A 414 -5.31 -26.83 -6.81
C ALA A 414 -5.16 -27.79 -5.63
N CYS A 415 -4.26 -27.51 -4.70
CA CYS A 415 -4.12 -28.31 -3.46
C CYS A 415 -5.43 -28.38 -2.67
N ALA A 416 -6.16 -27.26 -2.58
CA ALA A 416 -7.45 -27.19 -1.89
C ALA A 416 -8.50 -28.04 -2.61
N CYS A 417 -8.53 -28.05 -3.96
CA CYS A 417 -9.45 -28.87 -4.74
C CYS A 417 -9.21 -30.37 -4.51
N TRP A 418 -7.95 -30.82 -4.48
CA TRP A 418 -7.59 -32.21 -4.19
C TRP A 418 -7.92 -32.59 -2.75
N ALA A 419 -7.69 -31.72 -1.78
CA ALA A 419 -8.03 -31.97 -0.39
C ALA A 419 -9.54 -32.06 -0.15
N ALA A 420 -10.32 -31.24 -0.86
CA ALA A 420 -11.78 -31.23 -0.73
C ALA A 420 -12.47 -32.37 -1.52
N ALA A 421 -11.77 -33.06 -2.40
CA ALA A 421 -12.30 -34.16 -3.18
C ALA A 421 -12.12 -35.54 -2.50
N LYS A 422 -11.31 -35.60 -1.41
CA LYS A 422 -11.18 -36.79 -0.53
C LYS A 422 -12.40 -36.92 0.36
#